data_3b70def53cc0383978b75e53dc50d9ed
#
_entry.id   3b70def53cc0383978b75e53dc50d9ed
#
_cell.length_a   1.000
_cell.length_b   1.000
_cell.length_c   1.000
_cell.angle_alpha   90.00
_cell.angle_beta   90.00
_cell.angle_gamma   90.00
#
_symmetry.space_group_name_H-M   'P 1'
#
loop_
_entity.id
_entity.type
_entity.pdbx_description
1 polymer ?
#
loop_
_entity_poly.entity_id
_entity_poly.type
_entity_poly.pdbx_seq_one_letter_code
_entity_poly.pdbx_strand_id
1 'polypeptide(L)'
;MKRSVINILDLSVEELDELIATANDIIENPKKYSEKCRGLKLATLFFEPSTRTRLSFEAAMYELGGNVLGFSEAQSSSAAKGESVADTAKTVSCYADIIAMRHPKEGAPLVATQHSLVPVINACLLYTSD
;
A
#
# COMPACT_ATOMS: atom_id res chain seq x y z
N MET A 1 -7.05 -14.96 -0.20
CA MET A 1 -5.64 -15.33 -0.12
C MET A 1 -4.77 -14.09 -0.09
N LYS A 2 -3.81 -14.07 0.82
CA LYS A 2 -2.94 -12.92 0.94
C LYS A 2 -1.85 -12.95 -0.14
N ARG A 3 -1.68 -11.86 -0.85
CA ARG A 3 -0.62 -11.72 -1.83
C ARG A 3 -0.08 -10.30 -1.81
N SER A 4 1.21 -10.18 -1.56
CA SER A 4 1.87 -8.88 -1.47
C SER A 4 2.63 -8.57 -2.75
N VAL A 5 2.82 -7.27 -3.02
CA VAL A 5 3.60 -6.80 -4.16
C VAL A 5 4.72 -5.92 -3.62
N ILE A 6 5.90 -6.50 -3.53
CA ILE A 6 7.07 -5.82 -2.98
C ILE A 6 8.03 -5.42 -4.10
N ASN A 7 8.04 -6.21 -5.16
CA ASN A 7 8.99 -6.09 -6.25
C ASN A 7 8.23 -6.35 -7.54
N ILE A 8 8.66 -5.70 -8.62
CA ILE A 8 7.98 -5.89 -9.91
C ILE A 8 7.99 -7.36 -10.33
N LEU A 9 8.96 -8.13 -9.88
CA LEU A 9 9.05 -9.54 -10.23
C LEU A 9 8.03 -10.39 -9.50
N ASP A 10 7.29 -9.83 -8.54
CA ASP A 10 6.20 -10.53 -7.90
C ASP A 10 4.99 -10.69 -8.82
N LEU A 11 5.00 -10.01 -9.94
CA LEU A 11 3.92 -10.05 -10.91
C LEU A 11 4.42 -10.68 -12.21
N SER A 12 3.60 -11.53 -12.79
CA SER A 12 3.89 -12.05 -14.12
C SER A 12 3.58 -10.97 -15.17
N VAL A 13 4.06 -11.18 -16.39
CA VAL A 13 3.78 -10.23 -17.47
C VAL A 13 2.27 -10.16 -17.71
N GLU A 14 1.60 -11.31 -17.67
CA GLU A 14 0.16 -11.35 -17.86
C GLU A 14 -0.58 -10.58 -16.77
N GLU A 15 -0.14 -10.72 -15.52
CA GLU A 15 -0.76 -10.00 -14.41
C GLU A 15 -0.51 -8.51 -14.53
N LEU A 16 0.67 -8.12 -14.96
CA LEU A 16 0.98 -6.72 -15.14
C LEU A 16 0.12 -6.12 -16.25
N ASP A 17 -0.05 -6.87 -17.35
CA ASP A 17 -0.90 -6.40 -18.45
C ASP A 17 -2.36 -6.26 -18.01
N GLU A 18 -2.83 -7.17 -17.17
CA GLU A 18 -4.19 -7.07 -16.63
C GLU A 18 -4.35 -5.86 -15.74
N LEU A 19 -3.34 -5.56 -14.92
CA LEU A 19 -3.39 -4.39 -14.05
C LEU A 19 -3.43 -3.11 -14.87
N ILE A 20 -2.63 -3.03 -15.93
CA ILE A 20 -2.62 -1.85 -16.79
C ILE A 20 -3.95 -1.70 -17.50
N ALA A 21 -4.52 -2.81 -18.00
CA ALA A 21 -5.82 -2.76 -18.65
C ALA A 21 -6.91 -2.31 -17.69
N THR A 22 -6.86 -2.81 -16.45
CA THR A 22 -7.83 -2.40 -15.44
C THR A 22 -7.67 -0.93 -15.10
N ALA A 23 -6.42 -0.46 -14.97
CA ALA A 23 -6.19 0.95 -14.68
C ALA A 23 -6.76 1.85 -15.77
N ASN A 24 -6.57 1.46 -17.04
CA ASN A 24 -7.13 2.23 -18.15
C ASN A 24 -8.64 2.22 -18.13
N ASP A 25 -9.25 1.08 -17.78
CA ASP A 25 -10.71 1.01 -17.69
C ASP A 25 -11.24 1.88 -16.56
N ILE A 26 -10.51 1.94 -15.43
CA ILE A 26 -10.90 2.81 -14.32
C ILE A 26 -10.87 4.27 -14.75
N ILE A 27 -9.84 4.66 -15.53
CA ILE A 27 -9.74 6.03 -16.02
C ILE A 27 -10.92 6.38 -16.91
N GLU A 28 -11.32 5.46 -17.79
CA GLU A 28 -12.39 5.73 -18.74
C GLU A 28 -13.77 5.56 -18.15
N ASN A 29 -13.92 4.66 -17.20
CA ASN A 29 -15.21 4.33 -16.61
C ASN A 29 -15.15 4.32 -15.10
N PRO A 30 -14.84 5.47 -14.47
CA PRO A 30 -14.59 5.49 -13.01
C PRO A 30 -15.79 5.04 -12.20
N LYS A 31 -17.01 5.32 -12.64
CA LYS A 31 -18.18 4.95 -11.87
C LYS A 31 -18.40 3.45 -11.80
N LYS A 32 -17.88 2.72 -12.75
CA LYS A 32 -17.99 1.27 -12.77
C LYS A 32 -17.27 0.66 -11.55
N TYR A 33 -16.26 1.36 -11.05
CA TYR A 33 -15.43 0.86 -9.95
C TYR A 33 -15.67 1.58 -8.64
N SER A 34 -16.65 2.46 -8.58
CA SER A 34 -16.79 3.37 -7.44
C SER A 34 -17.16 2.66 -6.13
N GLU A 35 -17.54 1.39 -6.18
CA GLU A 35 -17.85 0.64 -4.97
C GLU A 35 -17.07 -0.67 -4.88
N LYS A 36 -16.01 -0.81 -5.68
CA LYS A 36 -15.22 -2.04 -5.69
C LYS A 36 -14.60 -2.37 -4.34
N CYS A 37 -14.20 -1.35 -3.59
CA CYS A 37 -13.54 -1.55 -2.31
C CYS A 37 -14.43 -1.14 -1.15
N ARG A 38 -15.73 -1.15 -1.35
CA ARG A 38 -16.66 -0.76 -0.30
C ARG A 38 -16.48 -1.65 0.92
N GLY A 39 -16.34 -1.01 2.08
CA GLY A 39 -16.13 -1.72 3.32
C GLY A 39 -14.70 -2.11 3.61
N LEU A 40 -13.79 -1.84 2.69
CA LEU A 40 -12.39 -2.19 2.86
C LEU A 40 -11.57 -0.97 3.30
N LYS A 41 -10.46 -1.23 3.98
CA LYS A 41 -9.59 -0.18 4.50
C LYS A 41 -8.17 -0.37 3.98
N LEU A 42 -7.60 0.71 3.47
CA LEU A 42 -6.19 0.76 3.10
C LEU A 42 -5.43 1.47 4.19
N ALA A 43 -4.36 0.87 4.66
CA ALA A 43 -3.46 1.55 5.58
C ALA A 43 -2.25 2.07 4.81
N THR A 44 -1.95 3.36 4.98
CA THR A 44 -0.77 3.95 4.38
C THR A 44 0.27 4.14 5.46
N LEU A 45 1.36 3.36 5.40
CA LEU A 45 2.43 3.42 6.40
C LEU A 45 3.66 4.02 5.74
N PHE A 46 3.76 5.33 5.81
CA PHE A 46 4.83 6.05 5.16
C PHE A 46 5.84 6.52 6.19
N PHE A 47 6.98 5.83 6.24
CA PHE A 47 8.04 6.10 7.20
C PHE A 47 9.02 7.16 6.70
N GLU A 48 8.77 7.70 5.53
CA GLU A 48 9.51 8.85 5.02
C GLU A 48 8.55 9.74 4.26
N PRO A 49 8.80 11.05 4.18
CA PRO A 49 7.89 11.97 3.51
C PRO A 49 7.72 11.62 2.04
N SER A 50 6.49 11.56 1.61
CA SER A 50 6.17 11.36 0.20
C SER A 50 4.71 11.73 -0.02
N THR A 51 4.45 13.03 -0.03
CA THR A 51 3.09 13.54 -0.10
C THR A 51 2.37 13.05 -1.35
N ARG A 52 3.02 13.15 -2.50
CA ARG A 52 2.37 12.80 -3.76
C ARG A 52 1.98 11.34 -3.81
N THR A 53 2.90 10.45 -3.45
CA THR A 53 2.63 9.02 -3.49
C THR A 53 1.54 8.63 -2.49
N ARG A 54 1.62 9.18 -1.28
CA ARG A 54 0.63 8.87 -0.27
C ARG A 54 -0.76 9.33 -0.69
N LEU A 55 -0.86 10.56 -1.21
CA LEU A 55 -2.15 11.07 -1.66
C LEU A 55 -2.70 10.27 -2.84
N SER A 56 -1.83 9.79 -3.72
CA SER A 56 -2.27 8.97 -4.85
C SER A 56 -2.91 7.67 -4.38
N PHE A 57 -2.28 7.00 -3.42
CA PHE A 57 -2.85 5.77 -2.87
C PHE A 57 -4.17 6.04 -2.15
N GLU A 58 -4.21 7.10 -1.34
CA GLU A 58 -5.40 7.40 -0.57
C GLU A 58 -6.56 7.82 -1.46
N ALA A 59 -6.29 8.68 -2.44
CA ALA A 59 -7.32 9.11 -3.36
C ALA A 59 -7.85 7.93 -4.16
N ALA A 60 -6.96 7.05 -4.61
CA ALA A 60 -7.39 5.87 -5.38
C ALA A 60 -8.34 5.00 -4.55
N MET A 61 -8.02 4.80 -3.28
CA MET A 61 -8.88 3.97 -2.42
C MET A 61 -10.25 4.59 -2.23
N TYR A 62 -10.30 5.92 -2.02
CA TYR A 62 -11.58 6.60 -1.90
C TYR A 62 -12.38 6.55 -3.19
N GLU A 63 -11.71 6.67 -4.34
CA GLU A 63 -12.39 6.57 -5.62
C GLU A 63 -13.00 5.19 -5.84
N LEU A 64 -12.44 4.17 -5.22
CA LEU A 64 -12.95 2.81 -5.30
C LEU A 64 -13.97 2.50 -4.21
N GLY A 65 -14.33 3.48 -3.42
CA GLY A 65 -15.37 3.30 -2.39
C GLY A 65 -14.87 2.83 -1.05
N GLY A 66 -13.56 2.71 -0.88
CA GLY A 66 -12.97 2.26 0.38
C GLY A 66 -12.65 3.40 1.32
N ASN A 67 -11.94 3.07 2.39
CA ASN A 67 -11.52 4.03 3.40
C ASN A 67 -10.02 3.90 3.64
N VAL A 68 -9.44 4.91 4.29
CA VAL A 68 -8.01 4.97 4.52
C VAL A 68 -7.72 5.26 5.98
N LEU A 69 -6.67 4.62 6.50
CA LEU A 69 -6.11 4.96 7.80
C LEU A 69 -4.59 4.84 7.68
N GLY A 70 -3.85 5.43 8.64
CA GLY A 70 -2.42 5.31 8.58
C GLY A 70 -1.71 6.58 9.04
N PHE A 71 -0.42 6.63 8.75
CA PHE A 71 0.40 7.79 9.11
C PHE A 71 1.43 8.02 8.01
N SER A 72 2.08 9.19 8.06
CA SER A 72 3.00 9.56 6.99
C SER A 72 4.42 9.83 7.44
N GLU A 73 4.73 9.73 8.73
CA GLU A 73 6.08 10.00 9.20
C GLU A 73 6.36 9.21 10.46
N ALA A 74 7.59 8.76 10.60
CA ALA A 74 7.98 7.95 11.75
C ALA A 74 7.74 8.67 13.06
N GLN A 75 8.03 9.97 13.13
CA GLN A 75 7.92 10.70 14.38
C GLN A 75 6.48 10.92 14.82
N SER A 76 5.52 10.63 13.98
CA SER A 76 4.12 10.82 14.33
C SER A 76 3.44 9.53 14.73
N SER A 77 4.20 8.46 14.97
CA SER A 77 3.62 7.16 15.25
C SER A 77 4.48 6.40 16.26
N SER A 78 4.06 5.18 16.56
CA SER A 78 4.82 4.29 17.44
C SER A 78 6.21 4.02 16.92
N ALA A 79 6.43 4.12 15.62
CA ALA A 79 7.75 3.89 15.05
C ALA A 79 8.79 4.84 15.66
N ALA A 80 8.38 6.07 15.97
CA ALA A 80 9.28 7.04 16.59
C ALA A 80 9.64 6.66 18.00
N LYS A 81 8.90 5.75 18.59
CA LYS A 81 9.16 5.29 19.96
C LYS A 81 9.94 3.99 19.98
N GLY A 82 10.50 3.58 18.85
CA GLY A 82 11.30 2.37 18.77
C GLY A 82 10.54 1.12 18.38
N GLU A 83 9.28 1.24 18.04
CA GLU A 83 8.52 0.10 17.58
C GLU A 83 9.07 -0.37 16.22
N SER A 84 9.24 -1.68 16.08
CA SER A 84 9.79 -2.23 14.84
C SER A 84 8.78 -2.21 13.71
N VAL A 85 9.29 -2.31 12.47
CA VAL A 85 8.45 -2.42 11.30
C VAL A 85 7.55 -3.66 11.41
N ALA A 86 8.11 -4.76 11.92
CA ALA A 86 7.34 -5.99 12.09
C ALA A 86 6.16 -5.79 13.03
N ASP A 87 6.40 -5.13 14.16
CA ASP A 87 5.34 -4.89 15.14
C ASP A 87 4.29 -3.93 14.60
N THR A 88 4.72 -2.88 13.92
CA THR A 88 3.80 -1.91 13.34
C THR A 88 2.93 -2.58 12.29
N ALA A 89 3.53 -3.36 11.40
CA ALA A 89 2.77 -4.03 10.35
C ALA A 89 1.76 -5.01 10.94
N LYS A 90 2.18 -5.76 11.94
CA LYS A 90 1.28 -6.72 12.57
C LYS A 90 0.09 -6.02 13.23
N THR A 91 0.37 -4.94 13.96
CA THR A 91 -0.68 -4.19 14.63
C THR A 91 -1.66 -3.60 13.63
N VAL A 92 -1.15 -2.94 12.60
CA VAL A 92 -1.99 -2.27 11.61
C VAL A 92 -2.80 -3.29 10.82
N SER A 93 -2.24 -4.48 10.58
CA SER A 93 -2.94 -5.49 9.81
C SER A 93 -4.18 -6.01 10.53
N CYS A 94 -4.33 -5.71 11.81
CA CYS A 94 -5.56 -6.05 12.53
C CYS A 94 -6.70 -5.09 12.21
N TYR A 95 -6.38 -3.93 11.63
CA TYR A 95 -7.36 -2.88 11.38
C TYR A 95 -7.60 -2.62 9.90
N ALA A 96 -6.74 -3.12 9.02
CA ALA A 96 -6.80 -2.81 7.61
C ALA A 96 -6.91 -4.08 6.79
N ASP A 97 -7.29 -3.93 5.53
CA ASP A 97 -7.41 -5.04 4.59
C ASP A 97 -6.23 -5.10 3.64
N ILE A 98 -5.51 -4.00 3.48
CA ILE A 98 -4.33 -3.94 2.64
C ILE A 98 -3.45 -2.80 3.16
N ILE A 99 -2.15 -2.95 3.01
CA ILE A 99 -1.18 -1.95 3.47
C ILE A 99 -0.35 -1.46 2.30
N ALA A 100 -0.20 -0.15 2.15
CA ALA A 100 0.77 0.46 1.24
C ALA A 100 1.87 1.04 2.12
N MET A 101 3.09 0.57 1.93
CA MET A 101 4.21 0.95 2.80
C MET A 101 5.32 1.61 2.01
N ARG A 102 5.88 2.68 2.55
CA ARG A 102 7.08 3.30 2.03
C ARG A 102 8.06 3.47 3.17
N HIS A 103 9.27 2.94 3.01
CA HIS A 103 10.26 2.93 4.06
C HIS A 103 11.63 3.21 3.47
N PRO A 104 12.48 3.99 4.17
CA PRO A 104 13.81 4.30 3.63
C PRO A 104 14.71 3.07 3.55
N LYS A 105 14.45 2.04 4.33
CA LYS A 105 15.23 0.81 4.26
C LYS A 105 14.60 -0.15 3.29
N GLU A 106 15.41 -0.61 2.36
CA GLU A 106 14.98 -1.44 1.25
C GLU A 106 14.26 -2.71 1.65
N GLY A 107 14.73 -3.36 2.70
CA GLY A 107 14.16 -4.63 3.13
C GLY A 107 12.92 -4.53 4.01
N ALA A 108 12.55 -3.32 4.43
CA ALA A 108 11.45 -3.17 5.38
C ALA A 108 10.11 -3.67 4.86
N PRO A 109 9.72 -3.41 3.60
CA PRO A 109 8.44 -3.93 3.12
C PRO A 109 8.39 -5.46 3.12
N LEU A 110 9.50 -6.12 2.82
CA LEU A 110 9.53 -7.58 2.87
C LEU A 110 9.34 -8.08 4.29
N VAL A 111 10.01 -7.45 5.25
CA VAL A 111 9.84 -7.80 6.66
C VAL A 111 8.38 -7.63 7.07
N ALA A 112 7.76 -6.54 6.59
CA ALA A 112 6.35 -6.28 6.91
C ALA A 112 5.46 -7.42 6.39
N THR A 113 5.74 -7.96 5.20
CA THR A 113 4.90 -9.04 4.66
C THR A 113 4.96 -10.29 5.52
N GLN A 114 6.09 -10.51 6.19
CA GLN A 114 6.27 -11.72 6.98
C GLN A 114 5.47 -11.66 8.29
N HIS A 115 5.07 -10.48 8.72
CA HIS A 115 4.37 -10.30 9.99
C HIS A 115 2.96 -9.77 9.81
N SER A 116 2.60 -9.31 8.63
CA SER A 116 1.28 -8.77 8.36
C SER A 116 0.27 -9.88 8.08
N LEU A 117 -0.95 -9.69 8.55
CA LEU A 117 -2.05 -10.59 8.25
C LEU A 117 -2.71 -10.27 6.91
N VAL A 118 -2.33 -9.16 6.28
CA VAL A 118 -2.94 -8.69 5.04
C VAL A 118 -1.85 -8.37 4.02
N PRO A 119 -2.22 -8.26 2.73
CA PRO A 119 -1.22 -7.96 1.70
C PRO A 119 -0.54 -6.62 1.93
N VAL A 120 0.72 -6.54 1.52
CA VAL A 120 1.52 -5.31 1.60
C VAL A 120 1.98 -4.94 0.20
N ILE A 121 1.83 -3.66 -0.15
CA ILE A 121 2.32 -3.12 -1.40
C ILE A 121 3.48 -2.20 -1.08
N ASN A 122 4.60 -2.40 -1.77
CA ASN A 122 5.74 -1.51 -1.64
C ASN A 122 5.48 -0.26 -2.46
N ALA A 123 5.28 0.86 -1.76
CA ALA A 123 4.97 2.14 -2.39
C ALA A 123 6.22 2.94 -2.75
N CYS A 124 7.39 2.34 -2.63
CA CYS A 124 8.64 3.00 -2.93
C CYS A 124 9.25 2.40 -4.19
N LEU A 125 8.75 2.82 -5.34
CA LEU A 125 9.15 2.24 -6.61
C LEU A 125 10.08 3.10 -7.41
N LEU A 126 10.13 4.35 -7.08
CA LEU A 126 10.72 5.29 -8.00
C LEU A 126 12.22 5.33 -7.98
N TYR A 127 12.83 4.88 -6.92
CA TYR A 127 14.25 4.94 -6.91
C TYR A 127 14.88 3.99 -7.89
N THR A 128 14.11 3.14 -8.44
CA THR A 128 14.63 2.29 -9.49
C THR A 128 15.06 3.09 -10.69
N SER A 129 14.58 4.29 -10.81
CA SER A 129 14.93 5.11 -11.96
C SER A 129 16.25 5.81 -11.79
N ASP A 130 16.86 5.71 -10.68
CA ASP A 130 18.15 6.35 -10.50
C ASP A 130 19.28 5.53 -10.99
#